data_8c0c5363938b834f059ced2e30fa5379
#
_entry.id   8c0c5363938b834f059ced2e30fa5379
#
_cell.length_a   1.000
_cell.length_b   1.000
_cell.length_c   1.000
_cell.angle_alpha   90.00
_cell.angle_beta   90.00
_cell.angle_gamma   90.00
#
_symmetry.space_group_name_H-M   'P 1'
#
loop_
_entity.id
_entity.type
_entity.pdbx_description
1 polymer ?
#
loop_
_entity_poly.entity_id
_entity_poly.type
_entity_poly.pdbx_seq_one_letter_code
_entity_poly.pdbx_strand_id
1 'polypeptide(L)'
;MVARLYNRDGWINWPYIMDQGAVFNMVVGARGTGKTYGLMKELVSRGEPFIYLRRLKTQMDVCSKVTGNPFKRLNLDNGWNILPFSVGGNIEFRKDEKEGQLIAVGLALSTVATIRGIDFSGFNYIVFDEAIAMTGEKPIKSEFDCFMNFYETVNRNRELIGEKPVQAFLLGNANKLANPYFSGWRFMKTSLKMLRGGQMVYRTPDGTRLMVMLQNSPISRKKLNTAVYQNGSQDFISMAIDNSFRTDETKIKSEPLKEYSHIVSIGEIGIYRHKSERRYYVSSKTGLPYYDDFGIQLKMFRNDYFVLRSCYLVAKNILFEDYESELLFREYFDLNR
;
A
#
# COMPACT_ATOMS: atom_id res chain seq x y z
N MET A 1 -4.55 16.36 -16.72
CA MET A 1 -4.87 15.35 -15.69
C MET A 1 -4.40 15.76 -14.30
N VAL A 2 -3.21 16.35 -14.13
CA VAL A 2 -2.68 16.84 -12.83
C VAL A 2 -3.61 17.83 -12.14
N ALA A 3 -4.23 18.74 -12.89
CA ALA A 3 -5.13 19.78 -12.37
C ALA A 3 -6.42 19.25 -11.72
N ARG A 4 -6.77 17.97 -11.90
CA ARG A 4 -7.95 17.37 -11.28
C ARG A 4 -7.64 16.61 -9.99
N LEU A 5 -6.38 16.15 -9.81
CA LEU A 5 -5.96 15.36 -8.65
C LEU A 5 -5.75 16.23 -7.40
N TYR A 6 -5.46 17.49 -7.58
CA TYR A 6 -5.31 18.46 -6.50
C TYR A 6 -6.35 19.58 -6.64
N ASN A 7 -6.85 20.05 -5.51
CA ASN A 7 -7.70 21.24 -5.46
C ASN A 7 -6.87 22.53 -5.63
N ARG A 8 -7.53 23.70 -5.65
CA ARG A 8 -6.86 25.00 -5.84
C ARG A 8 -5.81 25.30 -4.76
N ASP A 9 -5.98 24.77 -3.55
CA ASP A 9 -5.07 24.97 -2.41
C ASP A 9 -3.91 23.97 -2.42
N GLY A 10 -3.93 23.00 -3.35
CA GLY A 10 -2.90 21.97 -3.51
C GLY A 10 -3.12 20.71 -2.69
N TRP A 11 -4.27 20.56 -2.04
CA TRP A 11 -4.67 19.34 -1.36
C TRP A 11 -5.28 18.32 -2.33
N ILE A 12 -5.30 17.04 -1.92
CA ILE A 12 -5.92 15.96 -2.70
C ILE A 12 -7.41 16.28 -2.93
N ASN A 13 -7.82 16.11 -4.17
CA ASN A 13 -9.22 16.22 -4.59
C ASN A 13 -9.92 14.87 -4.42
N TRP A 14 -10.45 14.61 -3.21
CA TRP A 14 -11.09 13.34 -2.88
C TRP A 14 -12.36 13.06 -3.67
N PRO A 15 -13.28 14.01 -3.91
CA PRO A 15 -14.40 13.81 -4.84
C PRO A 15 -13.96 13.20 -6.16
N TYR A 16 -12.92 13.76 -6.79
CA TYR A 16 -12.41 13.26 -8.07
C TYR A 16 -11.91 11.81 -7.99
N ILE A 17 -11.23 11.41 -6.89
CA ILE A 17 -10.74 10.03 -6.71
C ILE A 17 -11.91 9.08 -6.47
N MET A 18 -12.85 9.44 -5.60
CA MET A 18 -14.01 8.63 -5.26
C MET A 18 -14.92 8.41 -6.48
N ASP A 19 -15.11 9.43 -7.30
CA ASP A 19 -15.94 9.40 -8.51
C ASP A 19 -15.36 8.51 -9.63
N GLN A 20 -14.08 8.07 -9.50
CA GLN A 20 -13.55 7.03 -10.40
C GLN A 20 -14.27 5.68 -10.21
N GLY A 21 -14.94 5.44 -9.09
CA GLY A 21 -15.77 4.28 -8.84
C GLY A 21 -15.02 2.94 -8.77
N ALA A 22 -13.70 2.97 -8.54
CA ALA A 22 -12.95 1.73 -8.35
C ALA A 22 -13.25 1.13 -6.97
N VAL A 23 -13.25 -0.20 -6.91
CA VAL A 23 -13.47 -0.94 -5.67
C VAL A 23 -12.30 -0.80 -4.73
N PHE A 24 -11.08 -1.00 -5.24
CA PHE A 24 -9.85 -0.88 -4.47
C PHE A 24 -9.04 0.32 -4.94
N ASN A 25 -8.83 1.28 -4.05
CA ASN A 25 -8.14 2.53 -4.33
C ASN A 25 -6.85 2.60 -3.49
N MET A 26 -5.69 2.43 -4.13
CA MET A 26 -4.40 2.56 -3.48
C MET A 26 -3.87 3.98 -3.69
N VAL A 27 -3.81 4.77 -2.62
CA VAL A 27 -3.37 6.17 -2.67
C VAL A 27 -2.07 6.34 -1.90
N VAL A 28 -0.98 6.50 -2.62
CA VAL A 28 0.37 6.60 -2.07
C VAL A 28 0.94 7.99 -2.31
N GLY A 29 1.58 8.53 -1.31
CA GLY A 29 2.16 9.85 -1.41
C GLY A 29 2.93 10.27 -0.18
N ALA A 30 3.62 11.40 -0.28
CA ALA A 30 4.38 12.00 0.80
C ALA A 30 3.51 12.23 2.06
N ARG A 31 4.17 12.34 3.20
CA ARG A 31 3.49 12.66 4.47
C ARG A 31 2.84 14.03 4.43
N GLY A 32 1.66 14.14 5.06
CA GLY A 32 0.94 15.41 5.23
C GLY A 32 0.46 16.04 3.92
N THR A 33 0.14 15.23 2.91
CA THR A 33 -0.53 15.66 1.69
C THR A 33 -2.06 15.70 1.82
N GLY A 34 -2.58 15.40 3.01
CA GLY A 34 -4.01 15.41 3.29
C GLY A 34 -4.73 14.10 2.96
N LYS A 35 -4.00 12.97 2.81
CA LYS A 35 -4.61 11.67 2.49
C LYS A 35 -5.74 11.32 3.46
N THR A 36 -5.40 11.04 4.69
CA THR A 36 -6.35 10.61 5.73
C THR A 36 -7.34 11.71 6.10
N TYR A 37 -6.83 12.91 6.36
CA TYR A 37 -7.65 14.07 6.73
C TYR A 37 -8.73 14.37 5.68
N GLY A 38 -8.32 14.47 4.41
CA GLY A 38 -9.23 14.85 3.33
C GLY A 38 -10.29 13.79 3.05
N LEU A 39 -9.91 12.49 3.03
CA LEU A 39 -10.86 11.40 2.82
C LEU A 39 -11.89 11.32 3.96
N MET A 40 -11.43 11.35 5.20
CA MET A 40 -12.34 11.30 6.35
C MET A 40 -13.27 12.52 6.40
N LYS A 41 -12.76 13.73 6.07
CA LYS A 41 -13.59 14.94 5.94
C LYS A 41 -14.68 14.75 4.90
N GLU A 42 -14.33 14.23 3.73
CA GLU A 42 -15.28 14.01 2.64
C GLU A 42 -16.38 13.02 3.05
N LEU A 43 -16.01 11.89 3.65
CA LEU A 43 -16.97 10.87 4.10
C LEU A 43 -17.91 11.40 5.18
N VAL A 44 -17.38 12.09 6.20
CA VAL A 44 -18.21 12.72 7.26
C VAL A 44 -19.14 13.77 6.66
N SER A 45 -18.65 14.59 5.73
CA SER A 45 -19.47 15.64 5.07
C SER A 45 -20.59 15.06 4.20
N ARG A 46 -20.41 13.86 3.66
CA ARG A 46 -21.45 13.12 2.92
C ARG A 46 -22.42 12.37 3.85
N GLY A 47 -22.17 12.31 5.15
CA GLY A 47 -22.95 11.52 6.09
C GLY A 47 -22.76 10.00 5.94
N GLU A 48 -21.66 9.58 5.32
CA GLU A 48 -21.37 8.17 5.05
C GLU A 48 -20.56 7.55 6.19
N PRO A 49 -21.12 6.58 6.93
CA PRO A 49 -20.37 5.85 7.93
C PRO A 49 -19.34 4.94 7.24
N PHE A 50 -18.17 4.77 7.86
CA PHE A 50 -17.08 4.01 7.28
C PHE A 50 -16.31 3.17 8.30
N ILE A 51 -15.60 2.16 7.81
CA ILE A 51 -14.65 1.39 8.62
C ILE A 51 -13.30 2.10 8.57
N TYR A 52 -12.79 2.53 9.74
CA TYR A 52 -11.46 3.04 9.90
C TYR A 52 -10.51 1.91 10.30
N LEU A 53 -9.67 1.48 9.37
CA LEU A 53 -8.78 0.34 9.53
C LEU A 53 -7.33 0.80 9.75
N ARG A 54 -6.65 0.19 10.73
CA ARG A 54 -5.20 0.32 10.96
C ARG A 54 -4.56 -1.05 10.82
N ARG A 55 -3.24 -1.10 10.59
CA ARG A 55 -2.53 -2.37 10.48
C ARG A 55 -2.52 -3.16 11.79
N LEU A 56 -2.08 -2.53 12.87
CA LEU A 56 -1.82 -3.19 14.15
C LEU A 56 -2.83 -2.78 15.22
N LYS A 57 -3.18 -3.74 16.10
CA LYS A 57 -4.05 -3.48 17.25
C LYS A 57 -3.52 -2.35 18.12
N THR A 58 -2.20 -2.32 18.38
CA THR A 58 -1.56 -1.25 19.16
C THR A 58 -1.73 0.14 18.54
N GLN A 59 -1.77 0.26 17.21
CA GLN A 59 -2.06 1.53 16.54
C GLN A 59 -3.52 1.93 16.74
N MET A 60 -4.44 0.98 16.68
CA MET A 60 -5.87 1.24 16.93
C MET A 60 -6.12 1.61 18.39
N ASP A 61 -5.41 0.99 19.33
CA ASP A 61 -5.50 1.33 20.76
C ASP A 61 -5.06 2.77 21.08
N VAL A 62 -4.13 3.31 20.30
CA VAL A 62 -3.79 4.75 20.37
C VAL A 62 -4.96 5.59 19.86
N CYS A 63 -5.60 5.19 18.76
CA CYS A 63 -6.74 5.92 18.20
C CYS A 63 -7.98 5.96 19.13
N SER A 64 -8.09 5.00 20.06
CA SER A 64 -9.18 4.97 21.06
C SER A 64 -9.04 6.02 22.16
N LYS A 65 -7.88 6.66 22.26
CA LYS A 65 -7.61 7.69 23.28
C LYS A 65 -7.94 9.07 22.72
N VAL A 66 -8.40 9.98 23.56
CA VAL A 66 -8.69 11.37 23.18
C VAL A 66 -7.47 12.04 22.51
N THR A 67 -6.26 11.77 23.02
CA THR A 67 -5.01 12.31 22.46
C THR A 67 -4.64 11.75 21.10
N GLY A 68 -5.01 10.48 20.82
CA GLY A 68 -4.74 9.77 19.57
C GLY A 68 -5.93 9.73 18.60
N ASN A 69 -7.04 10.38 18.95
CA ASN A 69 -8.25 10.40 18.12
C ASN A 69 -7.92 10.93 16.70
N PRO A 70 -8.13 10.13 15.63
CA PRO A 70 -7.82 10.54 14.26
C PRO A 70 -8.70 11.71 13.78
N PHE A 71 -9.84 11.95 14.42
CA PHE A 71 -10.73 13.07 14.12
C PHE A 71 -10.37 14.37 14.86
N LYS A 72 -9.37 14.35 15.77
CA LYS A 72 -9.04 15.51 16.60
C LYS A 72 -8.82 16.80 15.78
N ARG A 73 -8.06 16.71 14.70
CA ARG A 73 -7.82 17.88 13.83
C ARG A 73 -9.07 18.28 13.04
N LEU A 74 -9.83 17.29 12.55
CA LEU A 74 -11.11 17.54 11.87
C LEU A 74 -12.13 18.21 12.78
N ASN A 75 -12.20 17.79 14.04
CA ASN A 75 -13.07 18.42 15.03
C ASN A 75 -12.74 19.90 15.20
N LEU A 76 -11.46 20.24 15.36
CA LEU A 76 -11.02 21.62 15.52
C LEU A 76 -11.33 22.48 14.29
N ASP A 77 -11.05 21.98 13.09
CA ASP A 77 -11.15 22.76 11.88
C ASP A 77 -12.59 22.94 11.39
N ASN A 78 -13.51 22.05 11.77
CA ASN A 78 -14.89 22.05 11.26
C ASN A 78 -15.95 22.22 12.37
N GLY A 79 -15.55 22.44 13.62
CA GLY A 79 -16.47 22.55 14.76
C GLY A 79 -17.21 21.25 15.05
N TRP A 80 -16.62 20.10 14.72
CA TRP A 80 -17.18 18.79 15.01
C TRP A 80 -16.72 18.31 16.39
N ASN A 81 -17.47 17.35 16.94
CA ASN A 81 -17.11 16.68 18.19
C ASN A 81 -17.25 15.16 18.02
N ILE A 82 -16.36 14.56 17.22
CA ILE A 82 -16.34 13.12 16.97
C ILE A 82 -15.37 12.49 17.98
N LEU A 83 -15.90 11.61 18.82
CA LEU A 83 -15.17 11.02 19.96
C LEU A 83 -15.10 9.49 19.83
N PRO A 84 -14.01 8.85 20.30
CA PRO A 84 -13.92 7.39 20.36
C PRO A 84 -14.60 6.83 21.59
N PHE A 85 -15.40 5.79 21.40
CA PHE A 85 -16.06 5.03 22.47
C PHE A 85 -15.73 3.54 22.32
N SER A 86 -15.50 2.85 23.44
CA SER A 86 -15.33 1.39 23.43
C SER A 86 -16.69 0.73 23.55
N VAL A 87 -17.06 -0.05 22.53
CA VAL A 87 -18.34 -0.76 22.45
C VAL A 87 -18.09 -2.21 22.05
N GLY A 88 -18.47 -3.17 22.90
CA GLY A 88 -18.31 -4.59 22.59
C GLY A 88 -16.89 -5.04 22.22
N GLY A 89 -15.85 -4.34 22.73
CA GLY A 89 -14.45 -4.62 22.41
C GLY A 89 -13.93 -3.95 21.14
N ASN A 90 -14.79 -3.26 20.39
CA ASN A 90 -14.45 -2.44 19.24
C ASN A 90 -14.40 -0.96 19.61
N ILE A 91 -13.88 -0.14 18.71
CA ILE A 91 -13.88 1.31 18.86
C ILE A 91 -14.93 1.88 17.92
N GLU A 92 -15.83 2.66 18.44
CA GLU A 92 -16.80 3.41 17.64
C GLU A 92 -16.48 4.91 17.75
N PHE A 93 -16.36 5.57 16.64
CA PHE A 93 -16.23 7.03 16.57
C PHE A 93 -17.64 7.60 16.37
N ARG A 94 -18.13 8.30 17.37
CA ARG A 94 -19.50 8.84 17.38
C ARG A 94 -19.49 10.35 17.61
N LYS A 95 -20.55 10.99 17.14
CA LYS A 95 -20.73 12.43 17.30
C LYS A 95 -21.27 12.73 18.70
N ASP A 96 -20.61 13.66 19.38
CA ASP A 96 -20.95 14.25 20.66
C ASP A 96 -20.95 13.27 21.86
N GLU A 97 -21.66 12.16 21.78
CA GLU A 97 -21.88 11.21 22.88
C GLU A 97 -21.89 9.76 22.41
N LYS A 98 -21.91 8.83 23.37
CA LYS A 98 -21.84 7.39 23.08
C LYS A 98 -23.03 6.85 22.29
N GLU A 99 -24.19 7.42 22.47
CA GLU A 99 -25.44 7.10 21.76
C GLU A 99 -25.63 7.95 20.51
N GLY A 100 -24.69 8.88 20.25
CA GLY A 100 -24.71 9.78 19.12
C GLY A 100 -24.53 9.07 17.77
N GLN A 101 -24.64 9.82 16.69
CA GLN A 101 -24.50 9.29 15.34
C GLN A 101 -23.15 8.55 15.16
N LEU A 102 -23.22 7.30 14.67
CA LEU A 102 -22.03 6.54 14.30
C LEU A 102 -21.38 7.14 13.06
N ILE A 103 -20.12 7.50 13.19
CA ILE A 103 -19.29 8.07 12.10
C ILE A 103 -18.35 7.01 11.52
N ALA A 104 -17.69 6.24 12.39
CA ALA A 104 -16.80 5.17 11.93
C ALA A 104 -16.66 4.07 12.99
N VAL A 105 -16.35 2.86 12.53
CA VAL A 105 -15.89 1.76 13.38
C VAL A 105 -14.40 1.56 13.20
N GLY A 106 -13.65 1.61 14.28
CA GLY A 106 -12.20 1.42 14.30
C GLY A 106 -11.80 -0.04 14.46
N LEU A 107 -11.07 -0.58 13.50
CA LEU A 107 -10.63 -1.98 13.47
C LEU A 107 -9.12 -2.07 13.18
N ALA A 108 -8.51 -3.20 13.54
CA ALA A 108 -7.11 -3.48 13.23
C ALA A 108 -6.99 -4.75 12.38
N LEU A 109 -6.29 -4.68 11.26
CA LEU A 109 -6.10 -5.80 10.33
C LEU A 109 -5.47 -7.02 11.03
N SER A 110 -4.54 -6.79 11.96
CA SER A 110 -3.88 -7.88 12.72
C SER A 110 -4.83 -8.72 13.60
N THR A 111 -6.05 -8.25 13.82
CA THR A 111 -7.06 -8.91 14.67
C THR A 111 -8.39 -9.17 13.97
N VAL A 112 -8.54 -8.80 12.71
CA VAL A 112 -9.84 -8.93 11.98
C VAL A 112 -10.33 -10.37 11.89
N ALA A 113 -9.45 -11.36 11.87
CA ALA A 113 -9.82 -12.77 11.85
C ALA A 113 -10.59 -13.20 13.12
N THR A 114 -10.46 -12.45 14.22
CA THR A 114 -11.15 -12.71 15.49
C THR A 114 -12.44 -11.92 15.65
N ILE A 115 -12.71 -10.97 14.74
CA ILE A 115 -13.90 -10.12 14.79
C ILE A 115 -15.08 -10.89 14.23
N ARG A 116 -16.01 -11.28 15.13
CA ARG A 116 -17.25 -11.96 14.76
C ARG A 116 -18.44 -11.17 15.30
N GLY A 117 -19.55 -11.22 14.57
CA GLY A 117 -20.81 -10.64 15.03
C GLY A 117 -21.00 -9.14 14.78
N ILE A 118 -20.08 -8.47 14.04
CA ILE A 118 -20.34 -7.12 13.57
C ILE A 118 -21.18 -7.20 12.30
N ASP A 119 -22.25 -6.42 12.27
CA ASP A 119 -23.00 -6.17 11.05
C ASP A 119 -22.35 -5.02 10.26
N PHE A 120 -21.83 -5.36 9.07
CA PHE A 120 -21.19 -4.40 8.18
C PHE A 120 -22.10 -3.88 7.06
N SER A 121 -23.39 -4.23 7.06
CA SER A 121 -24.34 -3.88 5.98
C SER A 121 -24.48 -2.36 5.75
N GLY A 122 -24.33 -1.56 6.81
CA GLY A 122 -24.40 -0.10 6.73
C GLY A 122 -23.14 0.62 6.27
N PHE A 123 -22.04 -0.09 5.98
CA PHE A 123 -20.77 0.55 5.62
C PHE A 123 -20.46 0.41 4.13
N ASN A 124 -20.35 1.54 3.43
CA ASN A 124 -20.01 1.60 2.00
C ASN A 124 -18.52 1.84 1.76
N TYR A 125 -17.74 2.16 2.80
CA TYR A 125 -16.35 2.58 2.67
C TYR A 125 -15.45 1.94 3.73
N ILE A 126 -14.24 1.56 3.31
CA ILE A 126 -13.12 1.19 4.17
C ILE A 126 -12.01 2.22 3.98
N VAL A 127 -11.60 2.89 5.04
CA VAL A 127 -10.44 3.77 5.09
C VAL A 127 -9.30 3.04 5.81
N PHE A 128 -8.41 2.45 5.05
CA PHE A 128 -7.24 1.76 5.59
C PHE A 128 -6.06 2.72 5.68
N ASP A 129 -5.90 3.32 6.83
CA ASP A 129 -4.86 4.32 7.07
C ASP A 129 -3.52 3.69 7.44
N GLU A 130 -2.44 4.25 6.88
CA GLU A 130 -1.07 3.71 6.98
C GLU A 130 -0.96 2.24 6.55
N ALA A 131 -1.59 1.89 5.42
CA ALA A 131 -1.61 0.54 4.88
C ALA A 131 -0.21 -0.01 4.54
N ILE A 132 0.75 0.84 4.15
CA ILE A 132 2.14 0.44 3.91
C ILE A 132 2.95 0.56 5.20
N ALA A 133 3.51 -0.56 5.65
CA ALA A 133 4.34 -0.63 6.85
C ALA A 133 5.52 0.36 6.81
N MET A 134 5.81 0.99 7.92
CA MET A 134 7.06 1.72 8.12
C MET A 134 8.23 0.78 8.41
N THR A 135 9.44 1.27 8.20
CA THR A 135 10.65 0.53 8.60
C THR A 135 10.64 0.28 10.11
N GLY A 136 10.81 -0.98 10.52
CA GLY A 136 10.78 -1.40 11.92
C GLY A 136 9.40 -1.80 12.46
N GLU A 137 8.33 -1.61 11.70
CA GLU A 137 7.02 -2.13 12.10
C GLU A 137 6.94 -3.65 11.99
N LYS A 138 6.20 -4.26 12.92
CA LYS A 138 5.93 -5.69 12.92
C LYS A 138 5.17 -6.12 11.66
N PRO A 139 5.66 -7.11 10.90
CA PRO A 139 4.95 -7.64 9.75
C PRO A 139 3.70 -8.41 10.17
N ILE A 140 2.67 -8.36 9.35
CA ILE A 140 1.48 -9.22 9.46
C ILE A 140 1.68 -10.39 8.48
N LYS A 141 1.56 -11.62 8.98
CA LYS A 141 1.67 -12.82 8.12
C LYS A 141 0.54 -12.83 7.09
N SER A 142 0.89 -13.01 5.81
CA SER A 142 -0.08 -12.99 4.69
C SER A 142 -0.98 -11.75 4.70
N GLU A 143 -0.40 -10.58 4.91
CA GLU A 143 -1.13 -9.31 5.14
C GLU A 143 -2.14 -9.00 4.03
N PHE A 144 -1.77 -9.24 2.77
CA PHE A 144 -2.67 -9.04 1.63
C PHE A 144 -3.88 -9.96 1.70
N ASP A 145 -3.68 -11.25 1.97
CA ASP A 145 -4.78 -12.23 2.07
C ASP A 145 -5.67 -11.92 3.29
N CYS A 146 -5.08 -11.47 4.40
CA CYS A 146 -5.85 -11.01 5.57
C CYS A 146 -6.76 -9.84 5.20
N PHE A 147 -6.26 -8.88 4.42
CA PHE A 147 -7.06 -7.76 3.95
C PHE A 147 -8.15 -8.20 2.98
N MET A 148 -7.86 -9.08 2.02
CA MET A 148 -8.86 -9.57 1.06
C MET A 148 -9.97 -10.37 1.75
N ASN A 149 -9.64 -11.23 2.72
CA ASN A 149 -10.63 -11.95 3.52
C ASN A 149 -11.48 -11.00 4.38
N PHE A 150 -10.87 -9.96 4.94
CA PHE A 150 -11.61 -8.93 5.65
C PHE A 150 -12.56 -8.18 4.72
N TYR A 151 -12.07 -7.76 3.55
CA TYR A 151 -12.89 -7.09 2.55
C TYR A 151 -14.09 -7.95 2.13
N GLU A 152 -13.89 -9.24 1.87
CA GLU A 152 -14.97 -10.19 1.56
C GLU A 152 -16.00 -10.24 2.67
N THR A 153 -15.55 -10.27 3.94
CA THR A 153 -16.47 -10.27 5.10
C THR A 153 -17.31 -9.00 5.16
N VAL A 154 -16.77 -7.85 4.80
CA VAL A 154 -17.50 -6.56 4.78
C VAL A 154 -18.40 -6.45 3.55
N ASN A 155 -17.89 -6.78 2.38
CA ASN A 155 -18.60 -6.67 1.10
C ASN A 155 -19.68 -7.74 0.95
N ARG A 156 -19.44 -8.95 1.51
CA ARG A 156 -20.35 -10.10 1.40
C ARG A 156 -20.79 -10.34 -0.06
N ASN A 157 -22.08 -10.49 -0.26
CA ASN A 157 -22.70 -10.84 -1.54
C ASN A 157 -23.33 -9.62 -2.26
N ARG A 158 -22.92 -8.38 -1.95
CA ARG A 158 -23.55 -7.18 -2.51
C ARG A 158 -23.68 -7.22 -4.02
N GLU A 159 -22.61 -7.56 -4.72
CA GLU A 159 -22.61 -7.62 -6.18
C GLU A 159 -23.55 -8.69 -6.74
N LEU A 160 -23.74 -9.80 -6.00
CA LEU A 160 -24.66 -10.87 -6.41
C LEU A 160 -26.14 -10.44 -6.29
N ILE A 161 -26.44 -9.47 -5.42
CA ILE A 161 -27.79 -8.93 -5.24
C ILE A 161 -27.98 -7.57 -5.91
N GLY A 162 -27.04 -7.15 -6.75
CA GLY A 162 -27.11 -5.92 -7.54
C GLY A 162 -26.78 -4.64 -6.76
N GLU A 163 -26.21 -4.76 -5.55
CA GLU A 163 -25.73 -3.62 -4.78
C GLU A 163 -24.31 -3.22 -5.20
N LYS A 164 -23.96 -1.95 -4.95
CA LYS A 164 -22.61 -1.48 -5.19
C LYS A 164 -21.63 -2.12 -4.21
N PRO A 165 -20.45 -2.57 -4.69
CA PRO A 165 -19.40 -3.07 -3.80
C PRO A 165 -18.90 -1.97 -2.87
N VAL A 166 -18.41 -2.38 -1.71
CA VAL A 166 -17.73 -1.49 -0.76
C VAL A 166 -16.47 -0.92 -1.41
N GLN A 167 -16.26 0.38 -1.31
CA GLN A 167 -15.02 1.00 -1.79
C GLN A 167 -13.97 1.01 -0.68
N ALA A 168 -12.83 0.40 -0.94
CA ALA A 168 -11.69 0.41 -0.03
C ALA A 168 -10.62 1.40 -0.48
N PHE A 169 -10.21 2.28 0.42
CA PHE A 169 -9.14 3.25 0.23
C PHE A 169 -7.95 2.90 1.10
N LEU A 170 -6.87 2.41 0.49
CA LEU A 170 -5.63 2.08 1.16
C LEU A 170 -4.68 3.28 1.06
N LEU A 171 -4.45 3.94 2.17
CA LEU A 171 -3.62 5.14 2.25
C LEU A 171 -2.22 4.76 2.72
N GLY A 172 -1.22 5.07 1.93
CA GLY A 172 0.16 4.74 2.22
C GLY A 172 1.12 5.91 2.04
N ASN A 173 2.23 5.86 2.76
CA ASN A 173 3.39 6.68 2.46
C ASN A 173 4.33 5.91 1.53
N ALA A 174 5.14 6.61 0.75
CA ALA A 174 6.10 6.00 -0.18
C ALA A 174 7.32 5.37 0.55
N ASN A 175 7.08 4.51 1.53
CA ASN A 175 8.16 3.92 2.32
C ASN A 175 8.86 2.78 1.56
N LYS A 176 8.08 1.87 0.99
CA LYS A 176 8.59 0.71 0.24
C LYS A 176 7.68 0.43 -0.95
N LEU A 177 8.27 0.34 -2.14
CA LEU A 177 7.55 -0.09 -3.34
C LEU A 177 7.18 -1.58 -3.22
N ALA A 178 8.12 -2.40 -2.76
CA ALA A 178 7.87 -3.80 -2.42
C ALA A 178 7.07 -3.90 -1.12
N ASN A 179 5.75 -3.93 -1.24
CA ASN A 179 4.81 -4.07 -0.14
C ASN A 179 3.73 -5.11 -0.48
N PRO A 180 3.00 -5.66 0.52
CA PRO A 180 2.04 -6.74 0.30
C PRO A 180 0.95 -6.41 -0.73
N TYR A 181 0.48 -5.16 -0.79
CA TYR A 181 -0.61 -4.75 -1.68
C TYR A 181 -0.15 -4.59 -3.12
N PHE A 182 1.04 -4.01 -3.35
CA PHE A 182 1.60 -3.90 -4.69
C PHE A 182 1.95 -5.27 -5.25
N SER A 183 2.48 -6.17 -4.41
CA SER A 183 2.77 -7.54 -4.77
C SER A 183 1.47 -8.31 -5.07
N GLY A 184 0.51 -8.28 -4.15
CA GLY A 184 -0.75 -9.02 -4.28
C GLY A 184 -1.60 -8.60 -5.48
N TRP A 185 -1.62 -7.31 -5.81
CA TRP A 185 -2.32 -6.79 -6.99
C TRP A 185 -1.45 -6.70 -8.25
N ARG A 186 -0.19 -7.12 -8.19
CA ARG A 186 0.79 -7.04 -9.29
C ARG A 186 0.99 -5.61 -9.80
N PHE A 187 1.06 -4.67 -8.87
CA PHE A 187 1.26 -3.25 -9.20
C PHE A 187 2.73 -2.81 -9.23
N MET A 188 3.68 -3.68 -8.89
CA MET A 188 5.08 -3.28 -8.76
C MET A 188 5.64 -2.68 -10.05
N LYS A 189 5.51 -3.40 -11.17
CA LYS A 189 5.94 -2.92 -12.48
C LYS A 189 5.18 -1.67 -12.93
N THR A 190 3.86 -1.65 -12.73
CA THR A 190 3.02 -0.49 -13.05
C THR A 190 3.45 0.73 -12.25
N SER A 191 3.73 0.56 -10.95
CA SER A 191 4.20 1.64 -10.08
C SER A 191 5.52 2.23 -10.55
N LEU A 192 6.49 1.39 -10.96
CA LEU A 192 7.77 1.83 -11.52
C LEU A 192 7.57 2.63 -12.81
N LYS A 193 6.71 2.15 -13.72
CA LYS A 193 6.38 2.87 -14.95
C LYS A 193 5.72 4.22 -14.65
N MET A 194 4.81 4.26 -13.67
CA MET A 194 4.17 5.50 -13.24
C MET A 194 5.20 6.50 -12.69
N LEU A 195 6.13 6.05 -11.84
CA LEU A 195 7.18 6.90 -11.28
C LEU A 195 8.10 7.45 -12.35
N ARG A 196 8.61 6.61 -13.26
CA ARG A 196 9.50 7.02 -14.35
C ARG A 196 8.82 7.93 -15.36
N GLY A 197 7.55 7.65 -15.67
CA GLY A 197 6.75 8.42 -16.65
C GLY A 197 6.02 9.63 -16.08
N GLY A 198 6.13 9.91 -14.78
CA GLY A 198 5.38 11.02 -14.15
C GLY A 198 3.86 10.81 -14.15
N GLN A 199 3.39 9.58 -14.40
CA GLN A 199 1.96 9.25 -14.37
C GLN A 199 1.49 9.13 -12.92
N MET A 200 0.44 9.86 -12.55
CA MET A 200 -0.04 9.87 -11.17
C MET A 200 -1.27 8.99 -10.93
N VAL A 201 -1.98 8.61 -11.96
CA VAL A 201 -3.22 7.81 -11.84
C VAL A 201 -3.18 6.67 -12.85
N TYR A 202 -3.39 5.47 -12.36
CA TYR A 202 -3.56 4.27 -13.18
C TYR A 202 -4.80 3.51 -12.73
N ARG A 203 -5.68 3.18 -13.66
CA ARG A 203 -6.85 2.33 -13.44
C ARG A 203 -6.68 1.03 -14.21
N THR A 204 -6.96 -0.10 -13.59
CA THR A 204 -6.91 -1.40 -14.27
C THR A 204 -7.95 -1.49 -15.38
N PRO A 205 -7.71 -2.30 -16.44
CA PRO A 205 -8.64 -2.45 -17.57
C PRO A 205 -10.04 -2.91 -17.14
N ASP A 206 -10.13 -3.74 -16.10
CA ASP A 206 -11.39 -4.19 -15.49
C ASP A 206 -12.10 -3.10 -14.68
N GLY A 207 -11.45 -1.96 -14.47
CA GLY A 207 -11.98 -0.83 -13.71
C GLY A 207 -12.09 -1.03 -12.20
N THR A 208 -11.69 -2.19 -11.67
CA THR A 208 -11.90 -2.52 -10.25
C THR A 208 -10.86 -1.91 -9.33
N ARG A 209 -9.65 -1.61 -9.83
CA ARG A 209 -8.54 -1.10 -9.02
C ARG A 209 -8.01 0.21 -9.56
N LEU A 210 -7.76 1.14 -8.66
CA LEU A 210 -7.17 2.44 -8.94
C LEU A 210 -5.88 2.61 -8.12
N MET A 211 -4.80 2.97 -8.78
CA MET A 211 -3.57 3.40 -8.15
C MET A 211 -3.38 4.89 -8.35
N VAL A 212 -3.19 5.61 -7.26
CA VAL A 212 -2.88 7.04 -7.24
C VAL A 212 -1.53 7.24 -6.56
N MET A 213 -0.56 7.74 -7.31
CA MET A 213 0.78 8.08 -6.82
C MET A 213 0.92 9.59 -6.81
N LEU A 214 0.87 10.18 -5.62
CA LEU A 214 0.88 11.61 -5.41
C LEU A 214 2.29 12.16 -5.58
N GLN A 215 2.67 12.46 -6.80
CA GLN A 215 3.94 13.08 -7.13
C GLN A 215 3.79 14.61 -7.18
N ASN A 216 4.86 15.33 -6.90
CA ASN A 216 4.92 16.79 -7.05
C ASN A 216 3.75 17.54 -6.35
N SER A 217 3.31 17.06 -5.19
CA SER A 217 2.25 17.72 -4.43
C SER A 217 2.61 19.18 -4.13
N PRO A 218 1.74 20.15 -4.47
CA PRO A 218 2.00 21.56 -4.18
C PRO A 218 2.23 21.82 -2.68
N ILE A 219 1.55 21.06 -1.81
CA ILE A 219 1.72 21.16 -0.35
C ILE A 219 3.08 20.60 0.10
N SER A 220 3.55 19.50 -0.51
CA SER A 220 4.85 18.92 -0.14
C SER A 220 5.99 19.89 -0.41
N ARG A 221 5.94 20.64 -1.52
CA ARG A 221 6.94 21.66 -1.83
C ARG A 221 7.00 22.80 -0.80
N LYS A 222 5.84 23.24 -0.28
CA LYS A 222 5.79 24.27 0.79
C LYS A 222 6.47 23.83 2.08
N LYS A 223 6.57 22.52 2.34
CA LYS A 223 7.20 21.97 3.55
C LYS A 223 8.72 22.04 3.52
N LEU A 224 9.36 22.12 2.35
CA LEU A 224 10.82 22.25 2.22
C LEU A 224 11.38 23.38 3.11
N ASN A 225 10.60 24.43 3.32
CA ASN A 225 10.98 25.59 4.12
C ASN A 225 10.77 25.39 5.63
N THR A 226 10.36 24.20 6.09
CA THR A 226 10.19 23.94 7.52
C THR A 226 11.45 23.35 8.15
N ALA A 227 11.66 23.59 9.44
CA ALA A 227 12.87 23.17 10.16
C ALA A 227 13.18 21.67 10.03
N VAL A 228 12.18 20.80 10.02
CA VAL A 228 12.35 19.34 9.88
C VAL A 228 13.01 18.98 8.55
N TYR A 229 12.61 19.63 7.47
CA TYR A 229 13.15 19.34 6.13
C TYR A 229 14.43 20.08 5.83
N GLN A 230 14.68 21.23 6.49
CA GLN A 230 15.96 21.93 6.39
C GLN A 230 17.10 21.19 7.11
N ASN A 231 16.78 20.35 8.11
CA ASN A 231 17.76 19.61 8.91
C ASN A 231 17.67 18.09 8.71
N GLY A 232 16.81 17.61 7.80
CA GLY A 232 16.67 16.19 7.49
C GLY A 232 17.78 15.67 6.57
N SER A 233 18.03 14.35 6.59
CA SER A 233 18.90 13.73 5.58
C SER A 233 18.25 13.82 4.18
N GLN A 234 19.07 13.80 3.12
CA GLN A 234 18.58 13.82 1.74
C GLN A 234 17.59 12.68 1.47
N ASP A 235 17.86 11.47 1.98
CA ASP A 235 16.97 10.32 1.86
C ASP A 235 15.60 10.58 2.53
N PHE A 236 15.60 11.21 3.72
CA PHE A 236 14.37 11.58 4.41
C PHE A 236 13.58 12.61 3.61
N ILE A 237 14.26 13.62 3.07
CA ILE A 237 13.65 14.69 2.28
C ILE A 237 13.04 14.12 1.00
N SER A 238 13.79 13.34 0.23
CA SER A 238 13.33 12.72 -1.01
C SER A 238 12.12 11.81 -0.78
N MET A 239 12.16 10.97 0.25
CA MET A 239 11.03 10.10 0.60
C MET A 239 9.80 10.90 1.03
N ALA A 240 9.99 11.96 1.82
CA ALA A 240 8.90 12.69 2.43
C ALA A 240 8.28 13.75 1.52
N ILE A 241 8.98 14.20 0.48
CA ILE A 241 8.55 15.26 -0.43
C ILE A 241 8.33 14.75 -1.85
N ASP A 242 9.34 14.05 -2.40
CA ASP A 242 9.33 13.63 -3.80
C ASP A 242 8.60 12.31 -4.02
N ASN A 243 8.11 11.70 -2.94
CA ASN A 243 7.47 10.38 -2.98
C ASN A 243 8.42 9.30 -3.55
N SER A 244 9.73 9.47 -3.34
CA SER A 244 10.72 8.49 -3.77
C SER A 244 10.72 7.29 -2.81
N PHE A 245 10.52 6.10 -3.38
CA PHE A 245 10.63 4.87 -2.62
C PHE A 245 12.10 4.57 -2.33
N ARG A 246 12.39 4.09 -1.12
CA ARG A 246 13.73 3.61 -0.80
C ARG A 246 14.10 2.43 -1.70
N THR A 247 15.19 2.59 -2.42
CA THR A 247 15.85 1.53 -3.18
C THR A 247 17.11 1.11 -2.43
N ASP A 248 17.32 -0.19 -2.29
CA ASP A 248 18.61 -0.71 -1.82
C ASP A 248 19.51 -0.91 -3.06
N GLU A 249 20.20 0.15 -3.46
CA GLU A 249 21.00 0.18 -4.69
C GLU A 249 22.27 -0.68 -4.62
N THR A 250 22.62 -1.19 -3.44
CA THR A 250 23.88 -1.95 -3.24
C THR A 250 23.95 -3.26 -4.02
N LYS A 251 22.80 -3.80 -4.41
CA LYS A 251 22.68 -5.04 -5.18
C LYS A 251 22.47 -4.82 -6.68
N ILE A 252 22.30 -3.57 -7.09
CA ILE A 252 22.03 -3.23 -8.49
C ILE A 252 23.36 -2.94 -9.19
N LYS A 253 23.69 -3.77 -10.16
CA LYS A 253 24.94 -3.69 -10.87
C LYS A 253 24.78 -4.23 -12.29
N SER A 254 25.20 -3.47 -13.28
CA SER A 254 25.25 -3.96 -14.66
C SER A 254 26.42 -4.94 -14.80
N GLU A 255 26.12 -6.18 -15.15
CA GLU A 255 27.10 -7.24 -15.35
C GLU A 255 26.99 -7.83 -16.78
N PRO A 256 28.09 -8.20 -17.43
CA PRO A 256 28.04 -8.80 -18.76
C PRO A 256 27.54 -10.24 -18.69
N LEU A 257 26.38 -10.53 -19.28
CA LEU A 257 25.76 -11.87 -19.27
C LEU A 257 26.62 -12.99 -19.82
N LYS A 258 27.65 -12.68 -20.63
CA LYS A 258 28.62 -13.67 -21.14
C LYS A 258 29.40 -14.40 -20.03
N GLU A 259 29.51 -13.80 -18.85
CA GLU A 259 30.18 -14.40 -17.68
C GLU A 259 29.26 -15.31 -16.87
N TYR A 260 27.99 -15.40 -17.25
CA TYR A 260 26.97 -16.15 -16.57
C TYR A 260 26.39 -17.24 -17.47
N SER A 261 25.88 -18.30 -16.83
CA SER A 261 25.08 -19.34 -17.47
C SER A 261 23.64 -19.20 -17.00
N HIS A 262 22.69 -19.20 -17.92
CA HIS A 262 21.28 -19.18 -17.61
C HIS A 262 20.87 -20.43 -16.83
N ILE A 263 20.08 -20.26 -15.77
CA ILE A 263 19.56 -21.37 -14.96
C ILE A 263 18.08 -21.56 -15.25
N VAL A 264 17.29 -20.50 -15.11
CA VAL A 264 15.83 -20.54 -15.18
C VAL A 264 15.29 -19.15 -15.43
N SER A 265 14.13 -19.07 -16.06
CA SER A 265 13.34 -17.86 -16.13
C SER A 265 11.98 -18.04 -15.48
N ILE A 266 11.45 -16.97 -14.93
CA ILE A 266 10.10 -16.88 -14.43
C ILE A 266 9.50 -15.53 -14.80
N GLY A 267 8.33 -15.55 -15.44
CA GLY A 267 7.70 -14.32 -15.90
C GLY A 267 8.64 -13.46 -16.73
N GLU A 268 8.97 -12.29 -16.24
CA GLU A 268 9.77 -11.30 -16.97
C GLU A 268 11.26 -11.27 -16.58
N ILE A 269 11.73 -12.19 -15.74
CA ILE A 269 13.14 -12.26 -15.33
C ILE A 269 13.78 -13.60 -15.62
N GLY A 270 15.06 -13.54 -16.01
CA GLY A 270 15.96 -14.68 -16.08
C GLY A 270 16.96 -14.67 -14.93
N ILE A 271 17.25 -15.84 -14.38
CA ILE A 271 18.19 -16.06 -13.29
C ILE A 271 19.40 -16.79 -13.85
N TYR A 272 20.56 -16.26 -13.55
CA TYR A 272 21.85 -16.68 -14.10
C TYR A 272 22.80 -16.99 -12.97
N ARG A 273 23.69 -17.99 -13.17
CA ARG A 273 24.78 -18.34 -12.26
C ARG A 273 26.11 -17.90 -12.87
N HIS A 274 26.93 -17.24 -12.11
CA HIS A 274 28.30 -16.90 -12.55
C HIS A 274 29.11 -18.17 -12.81
N LYS A 275 29.93 -18.18 -13.88
CA LYS A 275 30.68 -19.37 -14.35
C LYS A 275 31.78 -19.79 -13.41
N SER A 276 32.40 -18.86 -12.69
CA SER A 276 33.55 -19.11 -11.79
C SER A 276 33.28 -18.74 -10.33
N GLU A 277 32.36 -17.81 -10.05
CA GLU A 277 32.11 -17.33 -8.70
C GLU A 277 30.79 -17.90 -8.12
N ARG A 278 30.67 -17.91 -6.78
CA ARG A 278 29.45 -18.36 -6.08
C ARG A 278 28.44 -17.22 -5.96
N ARG A 279 28.02 -16.67 -7.12
CA ARG A 279 27.00 -15.60 -7.17
C ARG A 279 26.00 -15.82 -8.28
N TYR A 280 24.89 -15.16 -8.16
CA TYR A 280 23.80 -15.17 -9.13
C TYR A 280 23.56 -13.76 -9.66
N TYR A 281 22.95 -13.70 -10.83
CA TYR A 281 22.55 -12.46 -11.48
C TYR A 281 21.12 -12.59 -12.00
N VAL A 282 20.31 -11.56 -11.79
CA VAL A 282 18.93 -11.51 -12.28
C VAL A 282 18.83 -10.38 -13.31
N SER A 283 18.31 -10.72 -14.47
CA SER A 283 18.19 -9.83 -15.62
C SER A 283 16.80 -9.90 -16.23
N SER A 284 16.41 -8.88 -16.96
CA SER A 284 15.19 -8.85 -17.78
C SER A 284 15.24 -9.79 -19.00
N LYS A 285 16.40 -10.37 -19.30
CA LYS A 285 16.52 -11.36 -20.38
C LYS A 285 16.09 -12.74 -19.91
N THR A 286 15.17 -13.34 -20.62
CA THR A 286 14.60 -14.66 -20.31
C THR A 286 15.11 -15.73 -21.27
N GLY A 287 15.02 -17.00 -20.85
CA GLY A 287 15.42 -18.17 -21.64
C GLY A 287 14.72 -19.43 -21.12
N LEU A 288 15.16 -20.60 -21.58
CA LEU A 288 14.64 -21.89 -21.10
C LEU A 288 15.62 -22.52 -20.11
N PRO A 289 15.14 -23.25 -19.06
CA PRO A 289 13.73 -23.50 -18.70
C PRO A 289 13.00 -22.24 -18.22
N TYR A 290 11.67 -22.22 -18.42
CA TYR A 290 10.80 -21.08 -18.15
C TYR A 290 9.58 -21.51 -17.34
N TYR A 291 9.17 -20.70 -16.38
CA TYR A 291 7.97 -20.83 -15.57
C TYR A 291 7.07 -19.62 -15.74
N ASP A 292 5.76 -19.82 -15.79
CA ASP A 292 4.81 -18.73 -15.65
C ASP A 292 4.82 -18.19 -14.23
N ASP A 293 4.61 -16.89 -14.08
CA ASP A 293 4.63 -16.19 -12.80
C ASP A 293 3.31 -16.26 -12.02
N PHE A 294 2.44 -17.22 -12.36
CA PHE A 294 1.13 -17.41 -11.72
C PHE A 294 0.78 -18.89 -11.55
N GLY A 295 -0.25 -19.13 -10.74
CA GLY A 295 -0.85 -20.45 -10.58
C GLY A 295 0.10 -21.53 -10.07
N ILE A 296 0.01 -22.72 -10.69
CA ILE A 296 0.78 -23.90 -10.26
C ILE A 296 2.27 -23.76 -10.60
N GLN A 297 2.60 -23.14 -11.74
CA GLN A 297 3.98 -22.97 -12.18
C GLN A 297 4.79 -22.08 -11.23
N LEU A 298 4.20 -21.01 -10.71
CA LEU A 298 4.83 -20.19 -9.68
C LEU A 298 5.10 -20.98 -8.39
N LYS A 299 4.20 -21.88 -8.00
CA LYS A 299 4.41 -22.76 -6.84
C LYS A 299 5.54 -23.77 -7.08
N MET A 300 5.57 -24.39 -8.26
CA MET A 300 6.64 -25.30 -8.69
C MET A 300 7.98 -24.57 -8.68
N PHE A 301 8.07 -23.39 -9.31
CA PHE A 301 9.29 -22.59 -9.32
C PHE A 301 9.81 -22.32 -7.90
N ARG A 302 8.95 -21.92 -6.97
CA ARG A 302 9.32 -21.65 -5.57
C ARG A 302 9.89 -22.87 -4.88
N ASN A 303 9.37 -24.06 -5.18
CA ASN A 303 9.84 -25.33 -4.62
C ASN A 303 11.17 -25.77 -5.26
N ASP A 304 11.26 -25.73 -6.57
CA ASP A 304 12.42 -26.21 -7.33
C ASP A 304 13.66 -25.34 -7.08
N TYR A 305 13.45 -24.03 -6.89
CA TYR A 305 14.52 -23.04 -6.73
C TYR A 305 14.53 -22.36 -5.34
N PHE A 306 14.02 -23.05 -4.30
CA PHE A 306 13.95 -22.50 -2.93
C PHE A 306 15.31 -21.99 -2.40
N VAL A 307 16.41 -22.57 -2.85
CA VAL A 307 17.78 -22.18 -2.47
C VAL A 307 18.07 -20.72 -2.83
N LEU A 308 17.51 -20.21 -3.92
CA LEU A 308 17.71 -18.82 -4.32
C LEU A 308 17.15 -17.82 -3.28
N ARG A 309 16.12 -18.22 -2.54
CA ARG A 309 15.62 -17.43 -1.41
C ARG A 309 16.68 -17.27 -0.33
N SER A 310 17.38 -18.36 0.01
CA SER A 310 18.48 -18.33 0.99
C SER A 310 19.69 -17.53 0.44
N CYS A 311 19.98 -17.64 -0.84
CA CYS A 311 21.01 -16.85 -1.50
C CYS A 311 20.72 -15.34 -1.40
N TYR A 312 19.46 -14.93 -1.51
CA TYR A 312 19.07 -13.53 -1.37
C TYR A 312 19.10 -13.04 0.08
N LEU A 313 18.48 -13.80 1.00
CA LEU A 313 18.27 -13.37 2.39
C LEU A 313 19.52 -13.48 3.26
N VAL A 314 20.28 -14.59 3.10
CA VAL A 314 21.39 -14.97 3.99
C VAL A 314 22.74 -14.74 3.33
N ALA A 315 22.99 -15.39 2.20
CA ALA A 315 24.28 -15.31 1.52
C ALA A 315 24.52 -13.95 0.85
N LYS A 316 23.47 -13.20 0.53
CA LYS A 316 23.50 -11.87 -0.13
C LYS A 316 24.35 -11.87 -1.42
N ASN A 317 24.35 -12.98 -2.13
CA ASN A 317 25.18 -13.22 -3.32
C ASN A 317 24.38 -13.18 -4.63
N ILE A 318 23.24 -12.48 -4.65
CA ILE A 318 22.46 -12.21 -5.85
C ILE A 318 22.59 -10.72 -6.21
N LEU A 319 22.97 -10.46 -7.44
CA LEU A 319 23.00 -9.14 -8.05
C LEU A 319 21.84 -8.99 -9.04
N PHE A 320 21.43 -7.79 -9.31
CA PHE A 320 20.30 -7.47 -10.19
C PHE A 320 20.74 -6.47 -11.27
N GLU A 321 20.23 -6.66 -12.48
CA GLU A 321 20.46 -5.76 -13.61
C GLU A 321 19.93 -4.34 -13.31
N ASP A 322 18.72 -4.31 -12.72
CA ASP A 322 18.04 -3.10 -12.32
C ASP A 322 17.11 -3.35 -11.13
N TYR A 323 16.51 -2.28 -10.63
CA TYR A 323 15.59 -2.35 -9.49
C TYR A 323 14.30 -3.10 -9.81
N GLU A 324 13.85 -3.07 -11.07
CA GLU A 324 12.67 -3.83 -11.51
C GLU A 324 12.89 -5.33 -11.39
N SER A 325 14.05 -5.81 -11.81
CA SER A 325 14.45 -7.22 -11.67
C SER A 325 14.52 -7.66 -10.21
N GLU A 326 15.01 -6.81 -9.30
CA GLU A 326 14.99 -7.11 -7.86
C GLU A 326 13.57 -7.20 -7.31
N LEU A 327 12.70 -6.26 -7.65
CA LEU A 327 11.31 -6.26 -7.18
C LEU A 327 10.54 -7.48 -7.66
N LEU A 328 10.68 -7.85 -8.93
CA LEU A 328 10.05 -9.04 -9.50
C LEU A 328 10.58 -10.31 -8.84
N PHE A 329 11.88 -10.42 -8.64
CA PHE A 329 12.48 -11.53 -7.92
C PHE A 329 11.90 -11.66 -6.51
N ARG A 330 11.81 -10.56 -5.77
CA ARG A 330 11.23 -10.55 -4.41
C ARG A 330 9.75 -10.94 -4.42
N GLU A 331 8.99 -10.52 -5.41
CA GLU A 331 7.58 -10.88 -5.59
C GLU A 331 7.44 -12.38 -5.85
N TYR A 332 8.21 -12.91 -6.81
CA TYR A 332 8.13 -14.31 -7.19
C TYR A 332 8.53 -15.26 -6.06
N PHE A 333 9.50 -14.89 -5.22
CA PHE A 333 9.89 -15.65 -4.02
C PHE A 333 9.14 -15.27 -2.74
N ASP A 334 8.15 -14.36 -2.82
CA ASP A 334 7.35 -13.91 -1.67
C ASP A 334 8.22 -13.35 -0.53
N LEU A 335 9.20 -12.52 -0.88
CA LEU A 335 10.17 -11.92 0.03
C LEU A 335 9.75 -10.56 0.59
N ASN A 336 8.55 -10.11 0.26
CA ASN A 336 7.99 -8.81 0.66
C ASN A 336 7.13 -8.91 1.94
N ARG A 337 7.21 -10.06 2.61
CA ARG A 337 6.52 -10.33 3.88
C ARG A 337 7.25 -9.74 5.07
#